data_7345c76ab57975e5c94cdf1200660545
#
_entry.id   7345c76ab57975e5c94cdf1200660545
#
_cell.length_a   1.000
_cell.length_b   1.000
_cell.length_c   1.000
_cell.angle_alpha   90.00
_cell.angle_beta   90.00
_cell.angle_gamma   90.00
#
_symmetry.space_group_name_H-M   'P 1'
#
loop_
_entity.id
_entity.type
_entity.pdbx_description
1 polymer ?
#
loop_
_entity_poly.entity_id
_entity_poly.type
_entity_poly.pdbx_seq_one_letter_code
_entity_poly.pdbx_strand_id
1 'polypeptide(L)'
;KNTYINVIRITQPVSLKNNIDLVDKGVLQTIIQSPLLRVSRVLEGLFCEKVIVTEAEADELVYQELVEKVFPQSGLYFAHGQNKQTLVEIAEMYKAVGIRYEVITDFDILRVNDEFNKFIKKMSIDESERQRYRGYIGKLRDKIDEEIDADGMDADEKKKALKANRDQVYHQEGIRHLNEGELKENIEELLKKMGENHLHIL
;
A
#
# COMPACT_ATOMS: atom_id res chain seq x y z
N LYS A 1 6.82 21.95 -29.27
CA LYS A 1 8.17 22.21 -28.71
C LYS A 1 8.38 21.17 -27.63
N ASN A 2 9.26 20.20 -27.84
CA ASN A 2 9.65 19.25 -26.78
C ASN A 2 10.54 20.02 -25.80
N THR A 3 9.98 20.42 -24.68
CA THR A 3 10.78 20.99 -23.59
C THR A 3 11.36 19.81 -22.80
N TYR A 4 12.65 19.59 -22.92
CA TYR A 4 13.35 18.57 -22.15
C TYR A 4 13.63 19.11 -20.75
N ILE A 5 12.98 18.53 -19.75
CA ILE A 5 13.27 18.79 -18.34
C ILE A 5 14.21 17.69 -17.85
N ASN A 6 15.32 18.08 -17.26
CA ASN A 6 16.17 17.18 -16.49
C ASN A 6 15.93 17.48 -15.02
N VAL A 7 15.64 16.48 -14.23
CA VAL A 7 15.54 16.60 -12.77
C VAL A 7 16.76 15.95 -12.16
N ILE A 8 17.54 16.75 -11.43
CA ILE A 8 18.69 16.30 -10.66
C ILE A 8 18.29 16.38 -9.19
N ARG A 9 18.34 15.25 -8.51
CA ARG A 9 18.12 15.16 -7.08
C ARG A 9 19.43 15.21 -6.36
N ILE A 10 19.57 16.16 -5.44
CA ILE A 10 20.74 16.27 -4.55
C ILE A 10 20.26 15.94 -3.15
N THR A 11 20.80 14.88 -2.56
CA THR A 11 20.52 14.50 -1.17
C THR A 11 21.80 14.57 -0.36
N GLN A 12 21.70 15.07 0.86
CA GLN A 12 22.80 15.10 1.82
C GLN A 12 22.50 14.09 2.93
N PRO A 13 22.97 12.85 2.82
CA PRO A 13 22.91 11.92 3.93
C PRO A 13 23.80 12.41 5.07
N VAL A 14 23.61 11.88 6.27
CA VAL A 14 24.32 12.25 7.52
C VAL A 14 25.86 12.28 7.41
N SER A 15 26.42 11.73 6.34
CA SER A 15 27.86 11.59 6.09
C SER A 15 28.56 12.81 5.46
N LEU A 16 27.94 13.97 5.39
CA LEU A 16 28.48 15.21 4.78
C LEU A 16 28.83 15.11 3.29
N LYS A 17 28.48 14.02 2.61
CA LYS A 17 28.65 13.87 1.17
C LYS A 17 27.30 14.03 0.46
N ASN A 18 27.26 14.86 -0.56
CA ASN A 18 26.07 14.99 -1.39
C ASN A 18 26.00 13.81 -2.37
N ASN A 19 24.84 13.16 -2.42
CA ASN A 19 24.51 12.25 -3.51
C ASN A 19 23.78 13.02 -4.59
N ILE A 20 24.18 12.79 -5.84
CA ILE A 20 23.58 13.44 -7.01
C ILE A 20 23.00 12.34 -7.88
N ASP A 21 21.68 12.32 -7.99
CA ASP A 21 20.96 11.35 -8.80
C ASP A 21 20.25 12.05 -9.96
N LEU A 22 20.46 11.57 -11.17
CA LEU A 22 19.70 12.03 -12.32
C LEU A 22 18.43 11.17 -12.44
N VAL A 23 17.29 11.81 -12.36
CA VAL A 23 16.00 11.12 -12.54
C VAL A 23 15.84 10.75 -14.01
N ASP A 24 15.50 9.48 -14.26
CA ASP A 24 15.30 8.97 -15.63
C ASP A 24 14.19 9.73 -16.36
N LYS A 25 14.46 10.12 -17.60
CA LYS A 25 13.54 10.91 -18.42
C LYS A 25 12.24 10.18 -18.74
N GLY A 26 12.29 8.87 -18.93
CA GLY A 26 11.11 8.04 -19.21
C GLY A 26 10.17 8.00 -18.00
N VAL A 27 10.74 7.86 -16.80
CA VAL A 27 9.99 7.92 -15.53
C VAL A 27 9.34 9.27 -15.35
N LEU A 28 10.09 10.37 -15.57
CA LEU A 28 9.53 11.73 -15.51
C LEU A 28 8.41 11.96 -16.51
N GLN A 29 8.53 11.48 -17.73
CA GLN A 29 7.48 11.59 -18.75
C GLN A 29 6.22 10.84 -18.32
N THR A 30 6.37 9.62 -17.79
CA THR A 30 5.25 8.83 -17.26
C THR A 30 4.52 9.58 -16.14
N ILE A 31 5.26 10.16 -15.20
CA ILE A 31 4.71 10.95 -14.10
C ILE A 31 3.95 12.18 -14.62
N ILE A 32 4.57 12.95 -15.51
CA ILE A 32 3.98 14.20 -16.04
C ILE A 32 2.74 13.91 -16.90
N GLN A 33 2.70 12.77 -17.58
CA GLN A 33 1.59 12.37 -18.44
C GLN A 33 0.44 11.73 -17.66
N SER A 34 0.68 11.20 -16.46
CA SER A 34 -0.36 10.61 -15.63
C SER A 34 -1.22 11.69 -14.95
N PRO A 35 -2.52 11.82 -15.27
CA PRO A 35 -3.40 12.75 -14.59
C PRO A 35 -3.50 12.49 -13.09
N LEU A 36 -3.48 11.21 -12.69
CA LEU A 36 -3.60 10.77 -11.30
C LEU A 36 -2.40 11.24 -10.47
N LEU A 37 -1.17 11.04 -10.97
CA LEU A 37 0.04 11.43 -10.27
C LEU A 37 0.18 12.95 -10.11
N ARG A 38 -0.48 13.73 -10.98
CA ARG A 38 -0.49 15.21 -10.85
C ARG A 38 -1.44 15.71 -9.78
N VAL A 39 -2.55 15.01 -9.54
CA VAL A 39 -3.57 15.43 -8.57
C VAL A 39 -3.19 15.04 -7.14
N SER A 40 -2.49 13.92 -6.96
CA SER A 40 -2.16 13.33 -5.67
C SER A 40 -0.93 13.93 -4.98
N ARG A 41 -0.45 15.11 -5.39
CA ARG A 41 0.74 15.79 -4.82
C ARG A 41 2.02 14.93 -4.81
N VAL A 42 2.02 13.84 -5.55
CA VAL A 42 3.13 12.87 -5.62
C VAL A 42 4.43 13.53 -6.09
N LEU A 43 4.34 14.55 -6.95
CA LEU A 43 5.51 15.28 -7.43
C LEU A 43 6.26 16.03 -6.33
N GLU A 44 5.56 16.50 -5.30
CA GLU A 44 6.18 17.20 -4.17
C GLU A 44 7.09 16.26 -3.37
N GLY A 45 6.71 14.97 -3.27
CA GLY A 45 7.52 13.94 -2.64
C GLY A 45 8.90 13.71 -3.30
N LEU A 46 9.09 14.14 -4.57
CA LEU A 46 10.40 14.07 -5.24
C LEU A 46 11.47 14.90 -4.52
N PHE A 47 11.08 15.88 -3.74
CA PHE A 47 11.97 16.80 -3.02
C PHE A 47 12.14 16.44 -1.55
N CYS A 48 11.53 15.36 -1.09
CA CYS A 48 11.55 14.91 0.30
C CYS A 48 12.51 13.73 0.51
N GLU A 49 12.94 13.51 1.75
CA GLU A 49 13.85 12.41 2.09
C GLU A 49 13.14 11.06 2.07
N LYS A 50 11.93 11.02 2.59
CA LYS A 50 11.10 9.83 2.68
C LYS A 50 9.63 10.20 2.49
N VAL A 51 8.92 9.38 1.75
CA VAL A 51 7.49 9.56 1.48
C VAL A 51 6.69 8.41 2.08
N ILE A 52 5.59 8.77 2.73
CA ILE A 52 4.56 7.83 3.18
C ILE A 52 3.37 7.99 2.24
N VAL A 53 2.99 6.90 1.58
CA VAL A 53 1.84 6.89 0.66
C VAL A 53 0.67 6.23 1.35
N THR A 54 -0.44 6.95 1.47
CA THR A 54 -1.69 6.46 2.06
C THR A 54 -2.75 6.19 1.00
N GLU A 55 -3.81 5.51 1.34
CA GLU A 55 -4.87 5.21 0.39
C GLU A 55 -5.72 6.44 0.08
N ALA A 56 -6.13 7.18 1.11
CA ALA A 56 -7.02 8.31 0.99
C ALA A 56 -6.41 9.61 1.52
N GLU A 57 -6.95 10.74 1.07
CA GLU A 57 -6.56 12.09 1.53
C GLU A 57 -6.81 12.26 3.04
N ALA A 58 -7.88 11.67 3.57
CA ALA A 58 -8.16 11.73 5.00
C ALA A 58 -7.06 11.08 5.84
N ASP A 59 -6.52 9.96 5.39
CA ASP A 59 -5.41 9.26 6.07
C ASP A 59 -4.13 10.09 6.00
N GLU A 60 -3.82 10.68 4.83
CA GLU A 60 -2.70 11.59 4.66
C GLU A 60 -2.75 12.70 5.71
N LEU A 61 -3.89 13.40 5.83
CA LEU A 61 -4.06 14.50 6.76
C LEU A 61 -3.91 14.08 8.22
N VAL A 62 -4.49 12.96 8.61
CA VAL A 62 -4.41 12.43 9.98
C VAL A 62 -2.97 12.07 10.34
N TYR A 63 -2.28 11.32 9.48
CA TYR A 63 -0.90 10.91 9.73
C TYR A 63 0.07 12.09 9.70
N GLN A 64 -0.11 13.04 8.79
CA GLN A 64 0.69 14.25 8.74
C GLN A 64 0.56 15.04 10.05
N GLU A 65 -0.66 15.31 10.53
CA GLU A 65 -0.91 16.01 11.80
C GLU A 65 -0.30 15.28 13.00
N LEU A 66 -0.40 13.95 13.05
CA LEU A 66 0.18 13.16 14.12
C LEU A 66 1.72 13.26 14.12
N VAL A 67 2.33 13.12 12.96
CA VAL A 67 3.80 13.19 12.83
C VAL A 67 4.32 14.59 13.12
N GLU A 68 3.66 15.64 12.67
CA GLU A 68 4.05 17.03 12.97
C GLU A 68 4.01 17.32 14.48
N LYS A 69 3.05 16.74 15.21
CA LYS A 69 2.97 16.88 16.67
C LYS A 69 4.03 16.08 17.44
N VAL A 70 4.33 14.86 16.98
CA VAL A 70 5.21 13.93 17.71
C VAL A 70 6.67 14.05 17.26
N PHE A 71 6.88 14.30 15.95
CA PHE A 71 8.19 14.33 15.31
C PHE A 71 8.30 15.50 14.32
N PRO A 72 8.25 16.76 14.78
CA PRO A 72 8.13 17.96 13.93
C PRO A 72 9.28 18.18 12.94
N GLN A 73 10.36 17.43 13.05
CA GLN A 73 11.53 17.52 12.16
C GLN A 73 11.84 16.19 11.46
N SER A 74 10.83 15.35 11.28
CA SER A 74 11.01 13.99 10.72
C SER A 74 11.46 13.98 9.26
N GLY A 75 11.25 15.06 8.51
CA GLY A 75 11.50 15.10 7.06
C GLY A 75 10.59 14.16 6.25
N LEU A 76 9.53 13.64 6.89
CA LEU A 76 8.54 12.78 6.24
C LEU A 76 7.57 13.63 5.43
N TYR A 77 7.25 13.16 4.26
CA TYR A 77 6.21 13.71 3.40
C TYR A 77 5.10 12.70 3.23
N PHE A 78 3.87 13.15 3.26
CA PHE A 78 2.70 12.29 3.05
C PHE A 78 2.08 12.60 1.69
N ALA A 79 1.67 11.55 0.98
CA ALA A 79 0.92 11.62 -0.27
C ALA A 79 -0.15 10.55 -0.26
N HIS A 80 -1.24 10.74 -1.00
CA HIS A 80 -2.30 9.74 -1.11
C HIS A 80 -2.47 9.23 -2.54
N GLY A 81 -2.93 7.99 -2.67
CA GLY A 81 -3.10 7.32 -3.95
C GLY A 81 -4.50 7.45 -4.56
N GLN A 82 -5.49 7.97 -3.82
CA GLN A 82 -6.91 8.01 -4.16
C GLN A 82 -7.60 6.63 -4.24
N ASN A 83 -6.86 5.57 -4.50
CA ASN A 83 -7.35 4.19 -4.50
C ASN A 83 -6.16 3.20 -4.48
N LYS A 84 -6.45 1.94 -4.19
CA LYS A 84 -5.44 0.87 -4.10
C LYS A 84 -4.63 0.65 -5.37
N GLN A 85 -5.23 0.86 -6.54
CA GLN A 85 -4.54 0.64 -7.83
C GLN A 85 -3.44 1.67 -8.04
N THR A 86 -3.70 2.92 -7.70
CA THR A 86 -2.73 4.02 -7.80
C THR A 86 -1.60 3.92 -6.78
N LEU A 87 -1.82 3.30 -5.61
CA LEU A 87 -0.75 3.08 -4.63
C LEU A 87 0.45 2.34 -5.22
N VAL A 88 0.18 1.29 -6.01
CA VAL A 88 1.23 0.50 -6.68
C VAL A 88 2.03 1.36 -7.64
N GLU A 89 1.34 2.17 -8.46
CA GLU A 89 1.99 3.03 -9.46
C GLU A 89 2.86 4.11 -8.79
N ILE A 90 2.37 4.69 -7.69
CA ILE A 90 3.12 5.68 -6.92
C ILE A 90 4.36 5.05 -6.26
N ALA A 91 4.21 3.88 -5.66
CA ALA A 91 5.32 3.14 -5.06
C ALA A 91 6.41 2.82 -6.09
N GLU A 92 6.02 2.33 -7.27
CA GLU A 92 6.96 2.06 -8.38
C GLU A 92 7.67 3.31 -8.86
N MET A 93 6.94 4.42 -8.97
CA MET A 93 7.52 5.69 -9.34
C MET A 93 8.59 6.14 -8.33
N TYR A 94 8.29 6.17 -7.03
CA TYR A 94 9.27 6.55 -6.03
C TYR A 94 10.48 5.60 -6.01
N LYS A 95 10.25 4.29 -6.18
CA LYS A 95 11.32 3.31 -6.34
C LYS A 95 12.21 3.62 -7.55
N ALA A 96 11.61 3.94 -8.69
CA ALA A 96 12.33 4.22 -9.94
C ALA A 96 13.17 5.51 -9.87
N VAL A 97 12.77 6.49 -9.05
CA VAL A 97 13.52 7.74 -8.83
C VAL A 97 14.42 7.71 -7.59
N GLY A 98 14.57 6.54 -6.95
CA GLY A 98 15.45 6.35 -5.80
C GLY A 98 15.01 7.06 -4.52
N ILE A 99 13.71 7.32 -4.35
CA ILE A 99 13.15 7.91 -3.15
C ILE A 99 12.77 6.80 -2.17
N ARG A 100 13.13 6.98 -0.91
CA ARG A 100 12.66 6.08 0.15
C ARG A 100 11.17 6.29 0.36
N TYR A 101 10.41 5.21 0.34
CA TYR A 101 8.97 5.28 0.51
C TYR A 101 8.47 4.15 1.40
N GLU A 102 7.30 4.35 1.98
CA GLU A 102 6.48 3.34 2.62
C GLU A 102 5.04 3.51 2.13
N VAL A 103 4.28 2.44 2.05
CA VAL A 103 2.86 2.46 1.69
C VAL A 103 2.06 1.99 2.89
N ILE A 104 1.02 2.72 3.25
CA ILE A 104 0.06 2.34 4.27
C ILE A 104 -1.29 2.11 3.58
N THR A 105 -1.90 0.97 3.82
CA THR A 105 -3.20 0.60 3.25
C THR A 105 -4.02 -0.19 4.26
N ASP A 106 -5.33 -0.21 4.07
CA ASP A 106 -6.26 -0.93 4.93
C ASP A 106 -6.18 -2.44 4.72
N PHE A 107 -6.59 -3.19 5.73
CA PHE A 107 -6.62 -4.65 5.71
C PHE A 107 -7.48 -5.22 4.56
N ASP A 108 -8.42 -4.46 4.06
CA ASP A 108 -9.29 -4.85 2.96
C ASP A 108 -8.56 -5.00 1.60
N ILE A 109 -7.28 -4.61 1.49
CA ILE A 109 -6.44 -4.96 0.33
C ILE A 109 -6.33 -6.47 0.16
N LEU A 110 -6.44 -7.25 1.23
CA LEU A 110 -6.42 -8.71 1.20
C LEU A 110 -7.73 -9.30 0.67
N ARG A 111 -8.80 -8.50 0.60
CA ARG A 111 -10.10 -8.93 0.08
C ARG A 111 -10.07 -9.17 -1.43
N VAL A 112 -9.35 -8.33 -2.17
CA VAL A 112 -9.32 -8.34 -3.64
C VAL A 112 -8.01 -8.92 -4.12
N ASN A 113 -8.02 -10.20 -4.50
CA ASN A 113 -6.83 -10.92 -4.94
C ASN A 113 -6.02 -10.19 -6.02
N ASP A 114 -6.69 -9.51 -6.96
CA ASP A 114 -6.01 -8.86 -8.09
C ASP A 114 -5.17 -7.66 -7.65
N GLU A 115 -5.65 -6.86 -6.69
CA GLU A 115 -4.94 -5.68 -6.20
C GLU A 115 -3.75 -6.10 -5.34
N PHE A 116 -3.96 -6.99 -4.38
CA PHE A 116 -2.87 -7.56 -3.60
C PHE A 116 -1.82 -8.25 -4.48
N ASN A 117 -2.26 -9.02 -5.48
CA ASN A 117 -1.36 -9.68 -6.43
C ASN A 117 -0.51 -8.69 -7.24
N LYS A 118 -1.03 -7.52 -7.58
CA LYS A 118 -0.24 -6.47 -8.24
C LYS A 118 0.88 -5.97 -7.32
N PHE A 119 0.58 -5.72 -6.04
CA PHE A 119 1.61 -5.33 -5.06
C PHE A 119 2.69 -6.38 -4.93
N ILE A 120 2.35 -7.63 -4.62
CA ILE A 120 3.34 -8.67 -4.38
C ILE A 120 4.17 -9.04 -5.61
N LYS A 121 3.63 -8.84 -6.83
CA LYS A 121 4.41 -9.00 -8.06
C LYS A 121 5.50 -7.95 -8.24
N LYS A 122 5.26 -6.74 -7.73
CA LYS A 122 6.20 -5.62 -7.82
C LYS A 122 7.22 -5.60 -6.69
N MET A 123 6.93 -6.32 -5.62
CA MET A 123 7.88 -6.60 -4.55
C MET A 123 8.85 -7.69 -4.97
N SER A 124 10.04 -7.69 -4.40
CA SER A 124 11.06 -8.72 -4.62
C SER A 124 10.73 -10.01 -3.85
N ILE A 125 9.51 -10.50 -4.00
CA ILE A 125 8.99 -11.73 -3.37
C ILE A 125 8.97 -12.81 -4.44
N ASP A 126 9.54 -13.97 -4.15
CA ASP A 126 9.57 -15.08 -5.11
C ASP A 126 8.19 -15.69 -5.36
N GLU A 127 8.04 -16.46 -6.45
CA GLU A 127 6.74 -17.01 -6.84
C GLU A 127 6.21 -18.04 -5.84
N SER A 128 7.08 -18.78 -5.17
CA SER A 128 6.67 -19.78 -4.16
C SER A 128 6.08 -19.12 -2.93
N GLU A 129 6.72 -18.04 -2.46
CA GLU A 129 6.18 -17.21 -1.37
C GLU A 129 4.86 -16.55 -1.77
N ARG A 130 4.77 -16.01 -3.00
CA ARG A 130 3.51 -15.43 -3.50
C ARG A 130 2.36 -16.43 -3.52
N GLN A 131 2.61 -17.67 -3.95
CA GLN A 131 1.60 -18.73 -3.92
C GLN A 131 1.20 -19.09 -2.49
N ARG A 132 2.15 -19.16 -1.56
CA ARG A 132 1.89 -19.41 -0.14
C ARG A 132 0.98 -18.31 0.44
N TYR A 133 1.29 -17.05 0.21
CA TYR A 133 0.49 -15.92 0.71
C TYR A 133 -0.93 -15.88 0.10
N ARG A 134 -1.08 -16.22 -1.17
CA ARG A 134 -2.42 -16.41 -1.78
C ARG A 134 -3.21 -17.52 -1.07
N GLY A 135 -2.52 -18.60 -0.70
CA GLY A 135 -3.12 -19.68 0.10
C GLY A 135 -3.62 -19.19 1.47
N TYR A 136 -2.84 -18.36 2.17
CA TYR A 136 -3.25 -17.77 3.45
C TYR A 136 -4.50 -16.88 3.31
N ILE A 137 -4.51 -16.02 2.29
CA ILE A 137 -5.66 -15.17 2.00
C ILE A 137 -6.90 -15.98 1.60
N GLY A 138 -6.71 -17.07 0.85
CA GLY A 138 -7.78 -18.01 0.53
C GLY A 138 -8.40 -18.60 1.80
N LYS A 139 -7.58 -19.18 2.69
CA LYS A 139 -8.03 -19.71 3.97
C LYS A 139 -8.72 -18.68 4.86
N LEU A 140 -8.23 -17.42 4.87
CA LEU A 140 -8.88 -16.32 5.59
C LEU A 140 -10.29 -16.07 5.05
N ARG A 141 -10.44 -16.00 3.75
CA ARG A 141 -11.74 -15.82 3.10
C ARG A 141 -12.70 -16.96 3.40
N ASP A 142 -12.23 -18.19 3.24
CA ASP A 142 -13.04 -19.37 3.49
C ASP A 142 -13.54 -19.39 4.93
N LYS A 143 -12.67 -19.07 5.91
CA LYS A 143 -13.04 -18.95 7.31
C LYS A 143 -14.13 -17.90 7.56
N ILE A 144 -13.99 -16.70 6.97
CA ILE A 144 -14.99 -15.64 7.08
C ILE A 144 -16.34 -16.09 6.49
N ASP A 145 -16.30 -16.82 5.38
CA ASP A 145 -17.51 -17.31 4.70
C ASP A 145 -18.21 -18.44 5.47
N GLU A 146 -17.45 -19.32 6.13
CA GLU A 146 -17.96 -20.43 6.94
C GLU A 146 -18.69 -19.96 8.22
N GLU A 147 -18.46 -18.74 8.67
CA GLU A 147 -19.13 -18.17 9.85
C GLU A 147 -20.60 -17.80 9.59
N ILE A 148 -21.03 -17.77 8.33
CA ILE A 148 -22.41 -17.51 7.96
C ILE A 148 -23.21 -18.81 7.97
N ASP A 149 -24.10 -18.93 8.95
CA ASP A 149 -25.14 -19.97 8.93
C ASP A 149 -26.12 -19.64 7.81
N ALA A 150 -26.01 -20.39 6.73
CA ALA A 150 -26.81 -20.20 5.51
C ALA A 150 -28.01 -21.15 5.44
N ASP A 151 -28.29 -21.92 6.51
CA ASP A 151 -29.42 -22.83 6.53
C ASP A 151 -30.75 -22.07 6.43
N GLY A 152 -31.53 -22.41 5.40
CA GLY A 152 -32.82 -21.78 5.15
C GLY A 152 -32.79 -20.45 4.40
N MET A 153 -31.62 -19.91 4.05
CA MET A 153 -31.48 -18.68 3.26
C MET A 153 -31.66 -18.96 1.77
N ASP A 154 -32.34 -18.06 1.07
CA ASP A 154 -32.28 -18.05 -0.39
C ASP A 154 -30.92 -17.52 -0.92
N ALA A 155 -30.70 -17.64 -2.24
CA ALA A 155 -29.40 -17.27 -2.84
C ALA A 155 -29.06 -15.78 -2.68
N ASP A 156 -30.04 -14.90 -2.69
CA ASP A 156 -29.85 -13.45 -2.55
C ASP A 156 -29.60 -13.06 -1.10
N GLU A 157 -30.29 -13.66 -0.16
CA GLU A 157 -30.08 -13.50 1.29
C GLU A 157 -28.68 -13.96 1.68
N LYS A 158 -28.29 -15.15 1.23
CA LYS A 158 -26.94 -15.69 1.46
C LYS A 158 -25.87 -14.75 0.91
N LYS A 159 -26.04 -14.23 -0.31
CA LYS A 159 -25.08 -13.29 -0.92
C LYS A 159 -24.96 -11.99 -0.13
N LYS A 160 -26.08 -11.47 0.38
CA LYS A 160 -26.07 -10.25 1.22
C LYS A 160 -25.37 -10.49 2.56
N ALA A 161 -25.66 -11.62 3.22
CA ALA A 161 -25.02 -12.00 4.48
C ALA A 161 -23.52 -12.17 4.34
N LEU A 162 -23.05 -12.90 3.34
CA LEU A 162 -21.63 -13.07 3.01
C LEU A 162 -20.95 -11.72 2.75
N LYS A 163 -21.60 -10.84 1.99
CA LYS A 163 -21.04 -9.50 1.74
C LYS A 163 -20.91 -8.70 3.02
N ALA A 164 -21.96 -8.66 3.83
CA ALA A 164 -21.96 -7.90 5.09
C ALA A 164 -20.88 -8.40 6.07
N ASN A 165 -20.73 -9.73 6.23
CA ASN A 165 -19.70 -10.32 7.08
C ASN A 165 -18.29 -9.99 6.58
N ARG A 166 -18.05 -10.12 5.29
CA ARG A 166 -16.76 -9.72 4.69
C ARG A 166 -16.50 -8.23 4.89
N ASP A 167 -17.49 -7.36 4.67
CA ASP A 167 -17.35 -5.92 4.89
C ASP A 167 -16.98 -5.62 6.35
N GLN A 168 -17.63 -6.29 7.31
CA GLN A 168 -17.32 -6.14 8.72
C GLN A 168 -15.87 -6.55 9.04
N VAL A 169 -15.47 -7.76 8.64
CA VAL A 169 -14.12 -8.27 8.95
C VAL A 169 -13.04 -7.42 8.28
N TYR A 170 -13.15 -7.16 7.00
CA TYR A 170 -12.08 -6.47 6.27
C TYR A 170 -11.96 -4.97 6.58
N HIS A 171 -13.05 -4.29 6.94
CA HIS A 171 -13.01 -2.85 7.19
C HIS A 171 -13.04 -2.45 8.68
N GLN A 172 -13.43 -3.36 9.58
CA GLN A 172 -13.60 -2.99 10.99
C GLN A 172 -12.76 -3.84 11.94
N GLU A 173 -12.67 -5.14 11.72
CA GLU A 173 -12.03 -6.06 12.65
C GLU A 173 -10.57 -6.36 12.28
N GLY A 174 -10.29 -6.46 10.98
CA GLY A 174 -8.96 -6.79 10.49
C GLY A 174 -8.45 -8.12 11.05
N ILE A 175 -7.18 -8.18 11.37
CA ILE A 175 -6.55 -9.37 11.94
C ILE A 175 -7.12 -9.76 13.31
N ARG A 176 -7.75 -8.82 14.04
CA ARG A 176 -8.36 -9.09 15.36
C ARG A 176 -9.54 -10.06 15.29
N HIS A 177 -10.12 -10.22 14.09
CA HIS A 177 -11.16 -11.23 13.81
C HIS A 177 -10.64 -12.66 14.03
N LEU A 178 -9.36 -12.91 13.79
CA LEU A 178 -8.76 -14.21 13.93
C LEU A 178 -8.42 -14.51 15.40
N ASN A 179 -8.97 -15.60 15.91
CA ASN A 179 -8.56 -16.18 17.18
C ASN A 179 -7.11 -16.72 17.07
N GLU A 180 -6.50 -17.05 18.20
CA GLU A 180 -5.21 -17.74 18.22
C GLU A 180 -5.23 -19.01 17.37
N GLY A 181 -4.10 -19.32 16.72
CA GLY A 181 -3.94 -20.50 15.89
C GLY A 181 -3.19 -20.25 14.58
N GLU A 182 -2.95 -21.34 13.84
CA GLU A 182 -2.10 -21.37 12.64
C GLU A 182 -2.49 -20.30 11.60
N LEU A 183 -3.79 -20.08 11.38
CA LEU A 183 -4.21 -19.09 10.37
C LEU A 183 -3.83 -17.66 10.77
N LYS A 184 -3.98 -17.31 12.04
CA LYS A 184 -3.55 -16.00 12.54
C LYS A 184 -2.05 -15.81 12.39
N GLU A 185 -1.25 -16.79 12.80
CA GLU A 185 0.21 -16.78 12.66
C GLU A 185 0.64 -16.61 11.20
N ASN A 186 -0.02 -17.31 10.28
CA ASN A 186 0.23 -17.21 8.84
C ASN A 186 -0.09 -15.82 8.29
N ILE A 187 -1.18 -15.19 8.73
CA ILE A 187 -1.52 -13.83 8.32
C ILE A 187 -0.56 -12.82 8.95
N GLU A 188 -0.17 -12.97 10.20
CA GLU A 188 0.84 -12.13 10.85
C GLU A 188 2.21 -12.23 10.14
N GLU A 189 2.62 -13.43 9.73
CA GLU A 189 3.81 -13.63 8.89
C GLU A 189 3.71 -12.84 7.57
N LEU A 190 2.56 -12.95 6.89
CA LEU A 190 2.29 -12.22 5.66
C LEU A 190 2.40 -10.71 5.89
N LEU A 191 1.71 -10.17 6.90
CA LEU A 191 1.73 -8.73 7.21
C LEU A 191 3.15 -8.23 7.52
N LYS A 192 3.91 -8.98 8.30
CA LYS A 192 5.31 -8.68 8.59
C LYS A 192 6.14 -8.64 7.32
N LYS A 193 5.99 -9.65 6.44
CA LYS A 193 6.73 -9.72 5.17
C LYS A 193 6.37 -8.58 4.24
N MET A 194 5.10 -8.15 4.21
CA MET A 194 4.69 -6.98 3.46
C MET A 194 5.36 -5.72 4.00
N GLY A 195 5.39 -5.51 5.31
CA GLY A 195 6.10 -4.40 5.95
C GLY A 195 7.60 -4.36 5.62
N GLU A 196 8.28 -5.51 5.61
CA GLU A 196 9.68 -5.61 5.16
C GLU A 196 9.89 -5.18 3.69
N ASN A 197 8.84 -5.19 2.90
CA ASN A 197 8.81 -4.76 1.50
C ASN A 197 8.09 -3.41 1.29
N HIS A 198 8.06 -2.59 2.32
CA HIS A 198 7.51 -1.22 2.28
C HIS A 198 5.98 -1.12 2.10
N LEU A 199 5.22 -2.20 2.38
CA LEU A 199 3.76 -2.20 2.38
C LEU A 199 3.24 -2.54 3.78
N HIS A 200 2.72 -1.55 4.48
CA HIS A 200 2.11 -1.71 5.80
C HIS A 200 0.59 -1.83 5.66
N ILE A 201 0.05 -2.95 6.10
CA ILE A 201 -1.38 -3.26 6.08
C ILE A 201 -1.90 -3.13 7.51
N LEU A 202 -2.86 -2.25 7.73
CA LEU A 202 -3.43 -1.91 9.04
C LEU A 202 -4.74 -2.64 9.31
#